data_90e64dadc8c449746e77bd5fa4637d71
#
_entry.id   90e64dadc8c449746e77bd5fa4637d71
#
_cell.length_a   1.000
_cell.length_b   1.000
_cell.length_c   1.000
_cell.angle_alpha   90.00
_cell.angle_beta   90.00
_cell.angle_gamma   90.00
#
_symmetry.space_group_name_H-M   'P 1'
#
loop_
_entity.id
_entity.type
_entity.pdbx_description
1 polymer ?
#
loop_
_entity_poly.entity_id
_entity_poly.type
_entity_poly.pdbx_seq_one_letter_code
_entity_poly.pdbx_strand_id
1 'polypeptide(L)'
;MLSLRVLLIIIFSFTYAYAQSVFNSYGLGLNRTSYHTSVNGAGSIGLVPTFHPGVSMENVATWPGLNYTFISGSYSNQLFANEKRNISNQAAGFSKIQFIVPILDRYGFGLSLKPLNNHNSFFTTDTSTIQYEGNNYTTNKEFRSGGGIMSGSFGFSLPINKNMGLGFSYNYLFGSSRDEQSMVINNTYYRLFNIRTYQGSTYKVDLAAKLFSNSKSSFLAFASIELTDKPVYGKLYQFDLFEDINNNYAFDSNDYPGEVGVDTIGVNNIYAPSSFSVGFNISLKNNLNIFSEYQLWNDEANNINYASIYKDQVGSKNHIGFGLIRFGNQMERDWQDRITFRGGIYKDIYELRYSGKSIIENGLSLGFGFKFAATGNQIDFSFRNGSRYIDGLNKELFREFTVGISVGDVWFLRRRAKQ
;
A
#
# COMPACT_ATOMS: atom_id res chain seq x y z
N MET A 1 -34.17 10.95 1.72
CA MET A 1 -33.44 9.67 1.73
C MET A 1 -32.88 9.43 0.32
N LEU A 2 -31.62 9.71 0.10
CA LEU A 2 -30.96 9.27 -1.15
C LEU A 2 -30.98 7.73 -1.14
N SER A 3 -31.57 7.13 -2.12
CA SER A 3 -31.71 5.66 -2.12
C SER A 3 -30.32 5.02 -2.19
N LEU A 4 -30.11 3.91 -1.49
CA LEU A 4 -28.88 3.11 -1.52
C LEU A 4 -28.40 2.82 -2.96
N ARG A 5 -29.35 2.80 -3.91
CA ARG A 5 -29.10 2.64 -5.36
C ARG A 5 -28.35 3.82 -5.98
N VAL A 6 -28.61 5.05 -5.55
CA VAL A 6 -27.88 6.25 -6.04
C VAL A 6 -26.46 6.25 -5.48
N LEU A 7 -26.26 5.85 -4.22
CA LEU A 7 -24.92 5.69 -3.63
C LEU A 7 -24.12 4.61 -4.36
N LEU A 8 -24.72 3.47 -4.69
CA LEU A 8 -24.09 2.41 -5.47
C LEU A 8 -23.74 2.86 -6.90
N ILE A 9 -24.60 3.63 -7.56
CA ILE A 9 -24.32 4.16 -8.91
C ILE A 9 -23.14 5.14 -8.88
N ILE A 10 -23.03 6.00 -7.86
CA ILE A 10 -21.90 6.92 -7.69
C ILE A 10 -20.59 6.14 -7.44
N ILE A 11 -20.63 5.02 -6.72
CA ILE A 11 -19.45 4.18 -6.49
C ILE A 11 -19.02 3.43 -7.77
N PHE A 12 -19.95 3.04 -8.64
CA PHE A 12 -19.66 2.30 -9.87
C PHE A 12 -19.43 3.17 -11.12
N SER A 13 -19.71 4.47 -11.07
CA SER A 13 -19.50 5.37 -12.22
C SER A 13 -18.06 5.87 -12.40
N PHE A 14 -17.10 5.35 -11.63
CA PHE A 14 -15.68 5.62 -11.87
C PHE A 14 -15.22 4.80 -13.09
N THR A 15 -15.27 5.44 -14.24
CA THR A 15 -14.70 4.95 -15.49
C THR A 15 -13.25 4.54 -15.32
N TYR A 16 -12.87 3.43 -15.93
CA TYR A 16 -11.51 2.90 -15.99
C TYR A 16 -10.58 3.92 -16.70
N ALA A 17 -10.00 4.83 -15.94
CA ALA A 17 -8.88 5.63 -16.40
C ALA A 17 -7.60 4.91 -15.99
N TYR A 18 -6.89 4.34 -16.93
CA TYR A 18 -5.55 3.77 -16.70
C TYR A 18 -4.59 4.90 -16.47
N ALA A 19 -4.11 4.99 -15.25
CA ALA A 19 -3.26 6.10 -14.92
C ALA A 19 -2.29 5.77 -13.83
N GLN A 20 -1.03 6.12 -14.05
CA GLN A 20 0.04 5.50 -13.29
C GLN A 20 1.16 6.51 -13.06
N SER A 21 1.77 6.48 -11.87
CA SER A 21 2.93 7.30 -11.55
C SER A 21 4.15 6.84 -12.34
N VAL A 22 4.90 7.78 -12.92
CA VAL A 22 6.18 7.48 -13.58
C VAL A 22 7.16 6.84 -12.59
N PHE A 23 7.08 7.20 -11.32
CA PHE A 23 7.94 6.62 -10.28
C PHE A 23 7.66 5.14 -9.98
N ASN A 24 6.51 4.60 -10.37
CA ASN A 24 6.22 3.17 -10.24
C ASN A 24 6.97 2.30 -11.27
N SER A 25 7.64 2.89 -12.25
CA SER A 25 8.45 2.18 -13.25
C SER A 25 9.88 1.86 -12.77
N TYR A 26 10.29 2.31 -11.58
CA TYR A 26 11.58 1.96 -11.01
C TYR A 26 11.53 0.58 -10.35
N GLY A 27 12.28 -0.38 -10.89
CA GLY A 27 12.36 -1.75 -10.37
C GLY A 27 11.00 -2.44 -10.24
N LEU A 28 10.67 -2.88 -9.04
CA LEU A 28 9.37 -3.50 -8.71
C LEU A 28 8.28 -2.47 -8.39
N GLY A 29 8.53 -1.19 -8.63
CA GLY A 29 7.66 -0.09 -8.25
C GLY A 29 7.89 0.40 -6.82
N LEU A 30 7.29 1.53 -6.49
CA LEU A 30 7.36 2.08 -5.14
C LEU A 30 6.57 1.21 -4.16
N ASN A 31 7.08 1.10 -2.94
CA ASN A 31 6.34 0.48 -1.84
C ASN A 31 5.01 1.21 -1.64
N ARG A 32 3.93 0.47 -1.77
CA ARG A 32 2.58 1.01 -1.59
C ARG A 32 2.29 1.19 -0.11
N THR A 33 1.82 2.37 0.25
CA THR A 33 1.28 2.64 1.59
C THR A 33 -0.13 2.01 1.73
N SER A 34 -0.20 0.68 1.59
CA SER A 34 -1.44 -0.10 1.69
C SER A 34 -1.73 -0.41 3.15
N TYR A 35 -2.10 0.62 3.91
CA TYR A 35 -2.49 0.50 5.30
C TYR A 35 -4.01 0.61 5.44
N HIS A 36 -4.49 0.31 6.64
CA HIS A 36 -5.86 0.61 7.01
C HIS A 36 -6.17 2.10 6.83
N THR A 37 -7.40 2.45 6.44
CA THR A 37 -7.79 3.84 6.13
C THR A 37 -7.51 4.81 7.27
N SER A 38 -7.66 4.36 8.53
CA SER A 38 -7.33 5.20 9.70
C SER A 38 -5.85 5.59 9.77
N VAL A 39 -4.96 4.74 9.28
CA VAL A 39 -3.51 4.99 9.21
C VAL A 39 -3.20 6.03 8.12
N ASN A 40 -3.78 5.83 6.93
CA ASN A 40 -3.60 6.76 5.81
C ASN A 40 -4.07 8.17 6.16
N GLY A 41 -5.19 8.31 6.89
CA GLY A 41 -5.71 9.60 7.34
C GLY A 41 -4.86 10.31 8.39
N ALA A 42 -3.94 9.61 9.03
CA ALA A 42 -3.04 10.16 10.03
C ALA A 42 -1.62 10.47 9.47
N GLY A 43 -1.30 10.09 8.23
CA GLY A 43 0.06 10.19 7.68
C GLY A 43 1.06 9.29 8.41
N SER A 44 0.59 8.14 8.89
CA SER A 44 1.28 7.18 9.73
C SER A 44 1.66 5.95 8.92
N ILE A 45 2.62 5.17 9.40
CA ILE A 45 2.92 3.81 8.93
C ILE A 45 2.12 2.74 9.69
N GLY A 46 1.35 3.17 10.71
CA GLY A 46 0.47 2.32 11.49
C GLY A 46 1.11 1.69 12.72
N LEU A 47 2.28 2.12 13.11
CA LEU A 47 2.91 1.63 14.33
C LEU A 47 2.19 2.13 15.58
N VAL A 48 1.77 3.41 15.57
CA VAL A 48 0.99 4.02 16.64
C VAL A 48 -0.52 3.73 16.50
N PRO A 49 -1.29 3.80 17.59
CA PRO A 49 -2.73 3.65 17.57
C PRO A 49 -3.42 4.73 16.72
N THR A 50 -4.12 4.31 15.66
CA THR A 50 -4.89 5.20 14.77
C THR A 50 -6.35 4.79 14.66
N PHE A 51 -6.71 3.57 15.01
CA PHE A 51 -8.05 3.02 14.87
C PHE A 51 -8.92 3.28 16.12
N HIS A 52 -8.46 2.81 17.27
CA HIS A 52 -9.03 3.05 18.59
C HIS A 52 -7.97 3.55 19.57
N PRO A 53 -8.35 4.17 20.70
CA PRO A 53 -7.40 4.47 21.76
C PRO A 53 -6.60 3.23 22.17
N GLY A 54 -5.28 3.29 22.01
CA GLY A 54 -4.38 2.16 22.34
C GLY A 54 -4.29 1.05 21.31
N VAL A 55 -5.02 1.10 20.18
CA VAL A 55 -5.03 0.03 19.17
C VAL A 55 -4.72 0.55 17.77
N SER A 56 -3.75 -0.10 17.12
CA SER A 56 -3.46 0.03 15.70
C SER A 56 -3.83 -1.25 14.96
N MET A 57 -4.41 -1.12 13.76
CA MET A 57 -4.71 -2.25 12.89
C MET A 57 -3.45 -2.84 12.23
N GLU A 58 -2.33 -2.12 12.22
CA GLU A 58 -1.05 -2.56 11.62
C GLU A 58 -0.04 -3.10 12.64
N ASN A 59 -0.17 -2.70 13.93
CA ASN A 59 0.73 -3.12 14.99
C ASN A 59 0.08 -4.24 15.79
N VAL A 60 0.55 -5.46 15.54
CA VAL A 60 0.00 -6.69 16.13
C VAL A 60 0.09 -6.69 17.65
N ALA A 61 1.13 -6.08 18.23
CA ALA A 61 1.32 -6.01 19.70
C ALA A 61 0.18 -5.26 20.41
N THR A 62 -0.64 -4.49 19.69
CA THR A 62 -1.76 -3.71 20.26
C THR A 62 -3.12 -4.45 20.21
N TRP A 63 -3.24 -5.57 19.50
CA TRP A 63 -4.50 -6.27 19.28
C TRP A 63 -5.17 -6.85 20.54
N PRO A 64 -4.45 -7.25 21.60
CA PRO A 64 -5.08 -7.64 22.85
C PRO A 64 -5.98 -6.56 23.49
N GLY A 65 -5.79 -5.28 23.09
CA GLY A 65 -6.65 -4.17 23.50
C GLY A 65 -7.98 -4.04 22.76
N LEU A 66 -8.26 -4.91 21.79
CA LEU A 66 -9.57 -4.96 21.12
C LEU A 66 -10.61 -5.67 21.97
N ASN A 67 -11.83 -5.13 21.98
CA ASN A 67 -12.97 -5.74 22.69
C ASN A 67 -13.84 -6.62 21.78
N TYR A 68 -13.67 -6.49 20.46
CA TYR A 68 -14.49 -7.14 19.44
C TYR A 68 -13.61 -7.76 18.37
N THR A 69 -14.12 -8.79 17.73
CA THR A 69 -13.59 -9.30 16.47
C THR A 69 -13.91 -8.31 15.38
N PHE A 70 -12.93 -7.96 14.54
CA PHE A 70 -13.11 -7.02 13.44
C PHE A 70 -12.82 -7.67 12.09
N ILE A 71 -13.71 -7.41 11.12
CA ILE A 71 -13.44 -7.56 9.70
C ILE A 71 -13.39 -6.17 9.12
N SER A 72 -12.31 -5.84 8.41
CA SER A 72 -12.15 -4.54 7.77
C SER A 72 -11.71 -4.68 6.31
N GLY A 73 -12.19 -3.76 5.49
CA GLY A 73 -11.81 -3.62 4.09
C GLY A 73 -11.58 -2.17 3.73
N SER A 74 -10.56 -1.91 2.88
CA SER A 74 -10.22 -0.56 2.43
C SER A 74 -10.03 -0.53 0.91
N TYR A 75 -10.47 0.56 0.30
CA TYR A 75 -10.32 0.83 -1.12
C TYR A 75 -9.76 2.22 -1.32
N SER A 76 -8.76 2.36 -2.18
CA SER A 76 -8.08 3.63 -2.46
C SER A 76 -8.21 4.04 -3.92
N ASN A 77 -8.30 5.34 -4.14
CA ASN A 77 -8.23 5.99 -5.43
C ASN A 77 -7.11 7.02 -5.39
N GLN A 78 -6.15 6.90 -6.30
CA GLN A 78 -4.97 7.75 -6.40
C GLN A 78 -5.00 8.52 -7.71
N LEU A 79 -4.79 9.81 -7.66
CA LEU A 79 -4.65 10.71 -8.80
C LEU A 79 -3.21 11.25 -8.82
N PHE A 80 -2.55 11.09 -9.94
CA PHE A 80 -1.21 11.61 -10.19
C PHE A 80 -1.27 12.67 -11.30
N ALA A 81 -0.65 13.82 -11.08
CA ALA A 81 -0.62 14.90 -12.05
C ALA A 81 0.81 15.41 -12.26
N ASN A 82 1.22 15.53 -13.51
CA ASN A 82 2.47 16.16 -13.88
C ASN A 82 2.19 17.56 -14.42
N GLU A 83 2.61 18.60 -13.69
CA GLU A 83 2.29 19.99 -14.02
C GLU A 83 2.84 20.44 -15.39
N LYS A 84 4.06 19.99 -15.77
CA LYS A 84 4.68 20.42 -17.01
C LYS A 84 4.11 19.76 -18.26
N ARG A 85 3.57 18.55 -18.14
CA ARG A 85 3.06 17.78 -19.27
C ARG A 85 1.54 17.81 -19.40
N ASN A 86 0.86 18.48 -18.49
CA ASN A 86 -0.62 18.49 -18.39
C ASN A 86 -1.24 17.09 -18.46
N ILE A 87 -0.54 16.11 -17.89
CA ILE A 87 -0.98 14.70 -17.83
C ILE A 87 -1.49 14.46 -16.43
N SER A 88 -2.72 13.98 -16.35
CA SER A 88 -3.36 13.57 -15.11
C SER A 88 -3.70 12.09 -15.21
N ASN A 89 -3.30 11.36 -14.21
CA ASN A 89 -3.41 9.92 -14.17
C ASN A 89 -4.13 9.46 -12.90
N GLN A 90 -5.02 8.43 -13.01
CA GLN A 90 -5.81 7.92 -11.90
C GLN A 90 -5.65 6.40 -11.78
N ALA A 91 -5.39 5.91 -10.58
CA ALA A 91 -5.38 4.50 -10.24
C ALA A 91 -6.29 4.22 -9.06
N ALA A 92 -7.11 3.22 -9.17
CA ALA A 92 -8.00 2.83 -8.10
C ALA A 92 -7.86 1.33 -7.82
N GLY A 93 -8.04 0.94 -6.58
CA GLY A 93 -7.93 -0.47 -6.24
C GLY A 93 -8.08 -0.76 -4.76
N PHE A 94 -8.15 -2.04 -4.52
CA PHE A 94 -8.13 -2.62 -3.19
C PHE A 94 -6.85 -2.20 -2.45
N SER A 95 -6.99 -1.79 -1.20
CA SER A 95 -5.89 -1.35 -0.35
C SER A 95 -5.52 -2.41 0.70
N LYS A 96 -6.52 -2.90 1.45
CA LYS A 96 -6.31 -3.93 2.47
C LYS A 96 -7.62 -4.62 2.84
N ILE A 97 -7.55 -5.94 3.10
CA ILE A 97 -8.56 -6.69 3.86
C ILE A 97 -7.88 -7.24 5.11
N GLN A 98 -8.59 -7.21 6.22
CA GLN A 98 -8.05 -7.68 7.49
C GLN A 98 -9.15 -8.28 8.36
N PHE A 99 -8.79 -9.34 9.07
CA PHE A 99 -9.60 -10.01 10.08
C PHE A 99 -8.80 -10.12 11.37
N ILE A 100 -9.31 -9.61 12.48
CA ILE A 100 -8.63 -9.64 13.78
C ILE A 100 -9.59 -10.16 14.83
N VAL A 101 -9.11 -11.09 15.64
CA VAL A 101 -9.86 -11.74 16.73
C VAL A 101 -9.10 -11.57 18.03
N PRO A 102 -9.64 -10.84 19.02
CA PRO A 102 -9.16 -10.90 20.39
C PRO A 102 -9.63 -12.20 21.04
N ILE A 103 -8.74 -12.90 21.72
CA ILE A 103 -9.04 -14.17 22.40
C ILE A 103 -8.78 -14.00 23.88
N LEU A 104 -9.83 -14.27 24.70
CA LEU A 104 -9.77 -14.26 26.17
C LEU A 104 -9.25 -12.94 26.78
N ASP A 105 -9.44 -11.81 26.12
CA ASP A 105 -8.94 -10.47 26.52
C ASP A 105 -7.43 -10.44 26.81
N ARG A 106 -6.66 -11.37 26.22
CA ARG A 106 -5.23 -11.53 26.44
C ARG A 106 -4.45 -11.68 25.16
N TYR A 107 -4.99 -12.39 24.19
CA TYR A 107 -4.30 -12.70 22.94
C TYR A 107 -5.02 -12.04 21.79
N GLY A 108 -4.28 -11.66 20.77
CA GLY A 108 -4.84 -11.21 19.50
C GLY A 108 -4.34 -12.11 18.38
N PHE A 109 -5.24 -12.45 17.48
CA PHE A 109 -4.96 -13.22 16.29
C PHE A 109 -5.51 -12.49 15.09
N GLY A 110 -4.84 -12.55 13.94
CA GLY A 110 -5.38 -11.93 12.76
C GLY A 110 -4.76 -12.39 11.46
N LEU A 111 -5.53 -12.16 10.40
CA LEU A 111 -5.16 -12.39 9.02
C LEU A 111 -5.28 -11.09 8.25
N SER A 112 -4.39 -10.83 7.31
CA SER A 112 -4.56 -9.70 6.40
C SER A 112 -4.02 -10.00 5.01
N LEU A 113 -4.59 -9.30 4.03
CA LEU A 113 -4.15 -9.31 2.64
C LEU A 113 -4.00 -7.88 2.17
N LYS A 114 -2.84 -7.54 1.60
CA LYS A 114 -2.56 -6.21 1.06
C LYS A 114 -1.58 -6.24 -0.11
N PRO A 115 -1.68 -5.34 -1.08
CA PRO A 115 -0.61 -5.09 -2.03
C PRO A 115 0.58 -4.46 -1.31
N LEU A 116 1.79 -4.93 -1.63
CA LEU A 116 3.03 -4.48 -0.99
C LEU A 116 3.72 -3.39 -1.81
N ASN A 117 3.73 -3.52 -3.12
CA ASN A 117 4.27 -2.53 -4.04
C ASN A 117 3.28 -2.21 -5.16
N ASN A 118 3.54 -1.13 -5.87
CA ASN A 118 2.76 -0.70 -7.01
C ASN A 118 3.66 -0.61 -8.24
N HIS A 119 3.55 -1.63 -9.10
CA HIS A 119 4.31 -1.71 -10.35
C HIS A 119 3.55 -1.12 -11.54
N ASN A 120 2.38 -0.53 -11.31
CA ASN A 120 1.58 0.03 -12.37
C ASN A 120 2.22 1.29 -12.93
N SER A 121 2.57 1.28 -14.21
CA SER A 121 3.07 2.43 -14.96
C SER A 121 2.63 2.40 -16.42
N PHE A 122 2.38 3.57 -16.99
CA PHE A 122 2.07 3.73 -18.41
C PHE A 122 2.66 5.05 -18.91
N PHE A 123 3.41 4.97 -20.00
CA PHE A 123 3.89 6.15 -20.70
C PHE A 123 4.15 5.85 -22.16
N THR A 124 4.08 6.89 -22.96
CA THR A 124 4.34 6.85 -24.40
C THR A 124 5.50 7.79 -24.73
N THR A 125 6.28 7.46 -25.74
CA THR A 125 7.24 8.40 -26.32
C THR A 125 6.53 9.34 -27.28
N ASP A 126 7.16 10.49 -27.54
CA ASP A 126 6.70 11.37 -28.61
C ASP A 126 6.79 10.63 -29.96
N THR A 127 5.88 10.98 -30.87
CA THR A 127 5.88 10.43 -32.21
C THR A 127 7.12 10.88 -32.96
N SER A 128 7.82 9.93 -33.59
CA SER A 128 8.99 10.15 -34.40
C SER A 128 8.78 9.57 -35.80
N THR A 129 9.54 10.05 -36.77
CA THR A 129 9.53 9.53 -38.15
C THR A 129 10.81 8.75 -38.39
N ILE A 130 10.67 7.51 -38.83
CA ILE A 130 11.81 6.67 -39.25
C ILE A 130 11.76 6.59 -40.76
N GLN A 131 12.91 6.79 -41.42
CA GLN A 131 13.05 6.61 -42.85
C GLN A 131 13.68 5.23 -43.12
N TYR A 132 12.98 4.41 -43.91
CA TYR A 132 13.45 3.09 -44.31
C TYR A 132 13.11 2.86 -45.77
N GLU A 133 14.11 2.48 -46.57
CA GLU A 133 13.99 2.25 -48.02
C GLU A 133 13.30 3.42 -48.77
N GLY A 134 13.61 4.67 -48.40
CA GLY A 134 13.03 5.86 -48.99
C GLY A 134 11.61 6.22 -48.55
N ASN A 135 10.96 5.39 -47.73
CA ASN A 135 9.64 5.64 -47.14
C ASN A 135 9.74 6.19 -45.73
N ASN A 136 8.83 7.08 -45.37
CA ASN A 136 8.71 7.63 -44.03
C ASN A 136 7.66 6.86 -43.23
N TYR A 137 8.05 6.30 -42.09
CA TYR A 137 7.20 5.58 -41.18
C TYR A 137 7.05 6.38 -39.89
N THR A 138 5.80 6.62 -39.48
CA THR A 138 5.49 7.23 -38.19
C THR A 138 5.55 6.17 -37.09
N THR A 139 6.30 6.43 -36.03
CA THR A 139 6.46 5.47 -34.92
C THR A 139 6.38 6.16 -33.58
N ASN A 140 5.81 5.47 -32.60
CA ASN A 140 5.90 5.77 -31.18
C ASN A 140 6.11 4.47 -30.38
N LYS A 141 6.58 4.60 -29.16
CA LYS A 141 6.72 3.47 -28.25
C LYS A 141 5.80 3.67 -27.05
N GLU A 142 5.14 2.62 -26.67
CA GLU A 142 4.31 2.54 -25.47
C GLU A 142 4.93 1.57 -24.48
N PHE A 143 4.94 1.96 -23.21
CA PHE A 143 5.42 1.13 -22.11
C PHE A 143 4.31 1.02 -21.10
N ARG A 144 3.95 -0.21 -20.77
CA ARG A 144 2.90 -0.51 -19.80
C ARG A 144 3.41 -1.56 -18.82
N SER A 145 3.23 -1.30 -17.54
CA SER A 145 3.50 -2.28 -16.48
C SER A 145 2.29 -2.41 -15.58
N GLY A 146 2.10 -3.58 -15.01
CA GLY A 146 1.00 -3.84 -14.10
C GLY A 146 1.25 -4.99 -13.16
N GLY A 147 0.47 -5.07 -12.07
CA GLY A 147 0.61 -6.09 -11.05
C GLY A 147 1.56 -5.68 -9.93
N GLY A 148 2.21 -6.66 -9.33
CA GLY A 148 3.15 -6.47 -8.23
C GLY A 148 3.11 -7.59 -7.20
N ILE A 149 3.74 -7.35 -6.06
CA ILE A 149 3.79 -8.28 -4.93
C ILE A 149 2.65 -7.98 -3.97
N MET A 150 1.95 -9.05 -3.57
CA MET A 150 0.93 -9.06 -2.52
C MET A 150 1.53 -9.67 -1.26
N SER A 151 1.05 -9.26 -0.10
CA SER A 151 1.39 -9.85 1.20
C SER A 151 0.14 -10.40 1.86
N GLY A 152 0.13 -11.71 2.10
CA GLY A 152 -0.79 -12.40 2.99
C GLY A 152 -0.12 -12.56 4.35
N SER A 153 -0.71 -11.98 5.41
CA SER A 153 -0.09 -11.94 6.73
C SER A 153 -0.93 -12.69 7.75
N PHE A 154 -0.23 -13.41 8.61
CA PHE A 154 -0.75 -14.05 9.81
C PHE A 154 -0.10 -13.39 11.01
N GLY A 155 -0.89 -12.89 11.96
CA GLY A 155 -0.41 -12.21 13.15
C GLY A 155 -0.92 -12.84 14.44
N PHE A 156 -0.06 -12.90 15.45
CA PHE A 156 -0.38 -13.33 16.80
C PHE A 156 0.23 -12.36 17.81
N SER A 157 -0.52 -12.01 18.85
CA SER A 157 -0.06 -11.12 19.90
C SER A 157 -0.36 -11.65 21.29
N LEU A 158 0.50 -11.27 22.22
CA LEU A 158 0.37 -11.62 23.63
C LEU A 158 0.82 -10.43 24.50
N PRO A 159 0.19 -10.24 25.68
CA PRO A 159 0.68 -9.30 26.68
C PRO A 159 1.87 -9.94 27.42
N ILE A 160 2.98 -9.22 27.52
CA ILE A 160 4.10 -9.57 28.39
C ILE A 160 3.72 -9.22 29.83
N ASN A 161 3.15 -8.04 30.02
CA ASN A 161 2.61 -7.56 31.28
C ASN A 161 1.50 -6.52 31.04
N LYS A 162 1.01 -5.85 32.09
CA LYS A 162 -0.08 -4.85 32.00
C LYS A 162 0.25 -3.63 31.14
N ASN A 163 1.55 -3.37 30.93
CA ASN A 163 2.04 -2.21 30.22
C ASN A 163 2.77 -2.53 28.91
N MET A 164 2.99 -3.82 28.61
CA MET A 164 3.77 -4.23 27.43
C MET A 164 3.07 -5.36 26.70
N GLY A 165 2.96 -5.20 25.39
CA GLY A 165 2.47 -6.21 24.46
C GLY A 165 3.56 -6.55 23.43
N LEU A 166 3.58 -7.80 23.00
CA LEU A 166 4.43 -8.35 21.97
C LEU A 166 3.55 -8.91 20.85
N GLY A 167 3.90 -8.62 19.61
CA GLY A 167 3.27 -9.14 18.41
C GLY A 167 4.28 -9.86 17.54
N PHE A 168 3.84 -10.91 16.89
CA PHE A 168 4.59 -11.65 15.89
C PHE A 168 3.73 -11.80 14.63
N SER A 169 4.32 -11.61 13.46
CA SER A 169 3.66 -11.83 12.18
C SER A 169 4.55 -12.61 11.23
N TYR A 170 3.92 -13.49 10.48
CA TYR A 170 4.49 -14.14 9.31
C TYR A 170 3.80 -13.60 8.07
N ASN A 171 4.57 -13.09 7.12
CA ASN A 171 4.06 -12.51 5.89
C ASN A 171 4.51 -13.39 4.72
N TYR A 172 3.56 -13.96 4.00
CA TYR A 172 3.78 -14.67 2.76
C TYR A 172 3.65 -13.70 1.59
N LEU A 173 4.72 -13.59 0.81
CA LEU A 173 4.82 -12.69 -0.33
C LEU A 173 4.54 -13.48 -1.60
N PHE A 174 3.60 -13.03 -2.42
CA PHE A 174 3.24 -13.69 -3.66
C PHE A 174 2.68 -12.70 -4.67
N GLY A 175 2.57 -13.11 -5.92
CA GLY A 175 1.98 -12.27 -6.95
C GLY A 175 2.59 -12.45 -8.32
N SER A 176 2.25 -11.54 -9.21
CA SER A 176 2.81 -11.46 -10.54
C SER A 176 2.82 -10.04 -11.06
N SER A 177 3.73 -9.75 -11.97
CA SER A 177 3.72 -8.51 -12.75
C SER A 177 3.88 -8.80 -14.24
N ARG A 178 3.37 -7.90 -15.05
CA ARG A 178 3.53 -7.91 -16.50
C ARG A 178 4.11 -6.58 -16.94
N ASP A 179 5.16 -6.64 -17.75
CA ASP A 179 5.73 -5.50 -18.46
C ASP A 179 5.51 -5.70 -19.95
N GLU A 180 5.02 -4.67 -20.59
CA GLU A 180 4.72 -4.65 -22.01
C GLU A 180 5.41 -3.45 -22.65
N GLN A 181 6.09 -3.72 -23.75
CA GLN A 181 6.68 -2.70 -24.62
C GLN A 181 6.03 -2.87 -25.99
N SER A 182 5.37 -1.84 -26.46
CA SER A 182 4.76 -1.81 -27.78
C SER A 182 5.48 -0.78 -28.64
N MET A 183 5.71 -1.13 -29.89
CA MET A 183 6.16 -0.22 -30.92
C MET A 183 5.05 -0.12 -31.97
N VAL A 184 4.56 1.08 -32.21
CA VAL A 184 3.51 1.33 -33.21
C VAL A 184 4.19 1.89 -34.42
N ILE A 185 3.99 1.23 -35.58
CA ILE A 185 4.49 1.68 -36.89
C ILE A 185 3.31 1.75 -37.85
N ASN A 186 2.95 2.93 -38.31
CA ASN A 186 1.82 3.15 -39.22
C ASN A 186 0.54 2.44 -38.78
N ASN A 187 0.19 2.53 -37.50
CA ASN A 187 -0.96 1.88 -36.85
C ASN A 187 -0.88 0.33 -36.68
N THR A 188 0.25 -0.27 -37.00
CA THR A 188 0.52 -1.68 -36.68
C THR A 188 1.21 -1.76 -35.33
N TYR A 189 0.75 -2.64 -34.46
CA TYR A 189 1.27 -2.81 -33.10
C TYR A 189 2.19 -4.02 -33.02
N TYR A 190 3.47 -3.78 -32.73
CA TYR A 190 4.46 -4.81 -32.41
C TYR A 190 4.67 -4.83 -30.92
N ARG A 191 4.48 -6.00 -30.30
CA ARG A 191 4.49 -6.15 -28.84
C ARG A 191 5.52 -7.13 -28.36
N LEU A 192 6.18 -6.76 -27.27
CA LEU A 192 7.04 -7.61 -26.47
C LEU A 192 6.53 -7.54 -25.02
N PHE A 193 6.32 -8.67 -24.39
CA PHE A 193 5.97 -8.66 -22.99
C PHE A 193 6.66 -9.72 -22.15
N ASN A 194 6.82 -9.39 -20.89
CA ASN A 194 7.41 -10.22 -19.87
C ASN A 194 6.42 -10.42 -18.73
N ILE A 195 6.27 -11.64 -18.27
CA ILE A 195 5.46 -11.96 -17.09
C ILE A 195 6.41 -12.49 -16.03
N ARG A 196 6.30 -11.94 -14.80
CA ARG A 196 7.06 -12.39 -13.64
C ARG A 196 6.14 -12.91 -12.58
N THR A 197 6.52 -14.01 -11.95
CA THR A 197 5.85 -14.54 -10.75
C THR A 197 6.73 -14.32 -9.53
N TYR A 198 6.10 -14.17 -8.37
CA TYR A 198 6.76 -13.84 -7.11
C TYR A 198 6.33 -14.77 -6.00
N GLN A 199 7.31 -15.24 -5.21
CA GLN A 199 7.09 -16.02 -4.00
C GLN A 199 8.21 -15.77 -3.01
N GLY A 200 7.87 -15.51 -1.73
CA GLY A 200 8.83 -15.24 -0.66
C GLY A 200 8.16 -15.13 0.70
N SER A 201 8.93 -14.80 1.74
CA SER A 201 8.37 -14.59 3.08
C SER A 201 9.21 -13.67 3.95
N THR A 202 8.53 -12.99 4.89
CA THR A 202 9.15 -12.17 5.94
C THR A 202 8.56 -12.51 7.31
N TYR A 203 9.35 -12.28 8.36
CA TYR A 203 8.88 -12.26 9.75
C TYR A 203 8.89 -10.84 10.27
N LYS A 204 7.87 -10.49 11.08
CA LYS A 204 7.77 -9.20 11.73
C LYS A 204 7.52 -9.38 13.22
N VAL A 205 8.24 -8.63 14.05
CA VAL A 205 8.06 -8.56 15.50
C VAL A 205 7.69 -7.13 15.87
N ASP A 206 6.59 -6.98 16.57
CA ASP A 206 6.06 -5.70 17.06
C ASP A 206 6.13 -5.64 18.59
N LEU A 207 6.47 -4.48 19.13
CA LEU A 207 6.46 -4.18 20.55
C LEU A 207 5.59 -2.93 20.79
N ALA A 208 4.76 -3.00 21.83
CA ALA A 208 4.01 -1.86 22.35
C ALA A 208 4.26 -1.73 23.85
N ALA A 209 4.63 -0.55 24.32
CA ALA A 209 4.92 -0.32 25.73
C ALA A 209 4.27 0.99 26.22
N LYS A 210 3.55 0.90 27.33
CA LYS A 210 3.08 2.07 28.10
C LYS A 210 4.15 2.44 29.11
N LEU A 211 4.90 3.49 28.83
CA LEU A 211 6.02 3.92 29.67
C LEU A 211 5.56 4.73 30.87
N PHE A 212 4.51 5.54 30.68
CA PHE A 212 3.98 6.41 31.73
C PHE A 212 2.48 6.57 31.56
N SER A 213 1.76 6.62 32.67
CA SER A 213 0.32 6.90 32.67
C SER A 213 -0.10 7.54 33.99
N ASN A 214 -0.76 8.68 33.89
CA ASN A 214 -1.41 9.35 34.99
C ASN A 214 -2.86 9.69 34.61
N SER A 215 -3.59 10.38 35.50
CA SER A 215 -4.99 10.75 35.28
C SER A 215 -5.20 11.76 34.14
N LYS A 216 -4.14 12.40 33.63
CA LYS A 216 -4.22 13.47 32.61
C LYS A 216 -3.59 13.10 31.29
N SER A 217 -2.63 12.21 31.29
CA SER A 217 -1.86 11.84 30.09
C SER A 217 -1.25 10.45 30.19
N SER A 218 -0.99 9.84 29.05
CA SER A 218 -0.19 8.62 28.96
C SER A 218 0.80 8.73 27.82
N PHE A 219 1.95 8.10 28.00
CA PHE A 219 3.01 8.03 27.01
C PHE A 219 3.26 6.57 26.62
N LEU A 220 3.10 6.29 25.33
CA LEU A 220 3.30 4.98 24.76
C LEU A 220 4.44 5.02 23.74
N ALA A 221 5.24 3.97 23.75
CA ALA A 221 6.32 3.75 22.81
C ALA A 221 6.06 2.44 22.04
N PHE A 222 6.44 2.42 20.77
CA PHE A 222 6.26 1.30 19.88
C PHE A 222 7.56 1.05 19.12
N ALA A 223 7.84 -0.22 18.83
CA ALA A 223 8.94 -0.62 17.97
C ALA A 223 8.50 -1.77 17.09
N SER A 224 9.11 -1.89 15.93
CA SER A 224 8.83 -2.99 14.99
C SER A 224 10.10 -3.31 14.21
N ILE A 225 10.35 -4.62 14.03
CA ILE A 225 11.41 -5.13 13.17
C ILE A 225 10.78 -6.12 12.20
N GLU A 226 11.04 -5.96 10.90
CA GLU A 226 10.69 -6.92 9.87
C GLU A 226 11.95 -7.39 9.17
N LEU A 227 12.08 -8.70 9.00
CA LEU A 227 13.23 -9.35 8.37
C LEU A 227 12.76 -10.35 7.31
N THR A 228 13.51 -10.44 6.23
CA THR A 228 13.28 -11.44 5.20
C THR A 228 13.66 -12.83 5.72
N ASP A 229 12.74 -13.78 5.61
CA ASP A 229 12.99 -15.22 5.82
C ASP A 229 13.46 -15.85 4.52
N LYS A 230 12.63 -15.72 3.48
CA LYS A 230 12.97 -16.17 2.13
C LYS A 230 12.90 -15.00 1.17
N PRO A 231 14.02 -14.57 0.59
CA PRO A 231 14.03 -13.57 -0.47
C PRO A 231 13.08 -13.99 -1.59
N VAL A 232 12.41 -13.03 -2.19
CA VAL A 232 11.45 -13.31 -3.27
C VAL A 232 12.18 -13.93 -4.44
N TYR A 233 11.66 -15.07 -4.90
CA TYR A 233 12.07 -15.82 -6.07
C TYR A 233 10.87 -16.06 -6.99
N GLY A 234 11.09 -16.54 -8.19
CA GLY A 234 10.01 -16.84 -9.11
C GLY A 234 10.50 -17.23 -10.51
N LYS A 235 9.66 -16.97 -11.48
CA LYS A 235 9.95 -17.24 -12.89
C LYS A 235 9.70 -15.97 -13.70
N LEU A 236 10.55 -15.76 -14.68
CA LEU A 236 10.37 -14.78 -15.73
C LEU A 236 10.02 -15.53 -17.01
N TYR A 237 8.88 -15.18 -17.59
CA TYR A 237 8.44 -15.62 -18.91
C TYR A 237 8.67 -14.47 -19.87
N GLN A 238 9.57 -14.65 -20.82
CA GLN A 238 9.87 -13.68 -21.88
C GLN A 238 9.24 -14.18 -23.18
N PHE A 239 8.34 -13.39 -23.72
CA PHE A 239 7.67 -13.67 -24.99
C PHE A 239 8.46 -13.02 -26.10
N ASP A 240 8.60 -13.71 -27.24
CA ASP A 240 9.15 -13.11 -28.43
C ASP A 240 8.26 -12.00 -28.98
N LEU A 241 8.82 -11.16 -29.85
CA LEU A 241 8.09 -10.07 -30.49
C LEU A 241 7.00 -10.63 -31.42
N PHE A 242 5.81 -10.07 -31.34
CA PHE A 242 4.69 -10.40 -32.22
C PHE A 242 3.96 -9.14 -32.69
N GLU A 243 3.25 -9.26 -33.79
CA GLU A 243 2.33 -8.27 -34.31
C GLU A 243 0.92 -8.56 -33.76
N ASP A 244 0.38 -7.66 -32.95
CA ASP A 244 -0.96 -7.73 -32.38
C ASP A 244 -1.95 -7.12 -33.38
N ILE A 245 -2.51 -7.98 -34.23
CA ILE A 245 -3.36 -7.56 -35.37
C ILE A 245 -4.70 -7.00 -34.88
N ASN A 246 -5.27 -7.56 -33.85
CA ASN A 246 -6.58 -7.15 -33.31
C ASN A 246 -6.50 -6.11 -32.17
N ASN A 247 -5.29 -5.74 -31.75
CA ASN A 247 -5.00 -4.77 -30.69
C ASN A 247 -5.71 -5.08 -29.37
N ASN A 248 -5.73 -6.36 -28.99
CA ASN A 248 -6.37 -6.84 -27.76
C ASN A 248 -5.42 -6.91 -26.56
N TYR A 249 -4.13 -6.56 -26.77
CA TYR A 249 -3.06 -6.58 -25.74
C TYR A 249 -2.72 -8.00 -25.23
N ALA A 250 -3.07 -9.02 -25.96
CA ALA A 250 -2.73 -10.41 -25.63
C ALA A 250 -2.28 -11.12 -26.91
N PHE A 251 -1.40 -12.10 -26.78
CA PHE A 251 -1.07 -12.97 -27.89
C PHE A 251 -2.22 -13.98 -28.10
N ASP A 252 -2.70 -14.09 -29.33
CA ASP A 252 -3.70 -15.08 -29.75
C ASP A 252 -3.40 -15.63 -31.15
N SER A 253 -4.21 -16.58 -31.61
CA SER A 253 -4.01 -17.24 -32.91
C SER A 253 -4.22 -16.34 -34.13
N ASN A 254 -4.72 -15.13 -33.95
CA ASN A 254 -4.90 -14.16 -35.05
C ASN A 254 -3.66 -13.30 -35.25
N ASP A 255 -2.71 -13.35 -34.34
CA ASP A 255 -1.50 -12.54 -34.35
C ASP A 255 -0.39 -13.17 -35.21
N TYR A 256 0.59 -12.37 -35.60
CA TYR A 256 1.70 -12.85 -36.39
C TYR A 256 3.03 -12.74 -35.61
N PRO A 257 3.85 -13.79 -35.63
CA PRO A 257 3.59 -15.15 -36.15
C PRO A 257 2.56 -15.87 -35.28
N GLY A 258 1.81 -16.79 -35.85
CA GLY A 258 0.74 -17.52 -35.13
C GLY A 258 1.18 -18.36 -33.94
N GLU A 259 2.49 -18.50 -33.73
CA GLU A 259 3.13 -19.09 -32.55
C GLU A 259 4.26 -18.18 -32.09
N VAL A 260 4.33 -17.92 -30.78
CA VAL A 260 5.36 -17.08 -30.16
C VAL A 260 6.20 -17.94 -29.21
N GLY A 261 7.51 -17.84 -29.35
CA GLY A 261 8.44 -18.45 -28.42
C GLY A 261 8.30 -17.85 -27.03
N VAL A 262 8.39 -18.68 -26.00
CA VAL A 262 8.38 -18.25 -24.60
C VAL A 262 9.58 -18.82 -23.88
N ASP A 263 10.54 -17.98 -23.56
CA ASP A 263 11.66 -18.36 -22.71
C ASP A 263 11.26 -18.28 -21.24
N THR A 264 11.62 -19.30 -20.48
CA THR A 264 11.35 -19.36 -19.04
C THR A 264 12.66 -19.38 -18.26
N ILE A 265 12.88 -18.33 -17.47
CA ILE A 265 14.08 -18.16 -16.65
C ILE A 265 13.71 -18.17 -15.17
N GLY A 266 14.36 -19.05 -14.40
CA GLY A 266 14.23 -19.06 -12.93
C GLY A 266 14.98 -17.89 -12.32
N VAL A 267 14.40 -17.30 -11.27
CA VAL A 267 14.92 -16.10 -10.66
C VAL A 267 14.91 -16.16 -9.18
N ASN A 268 16.01 -15.79 -8.58
CA ASN A 268 16.20 -15.77 -7.14
C ASN A 268 16.62 -14.38 -6.66
N ASN A 269 16.30 -14.08 -5.41
CA ASN A 269 16.72 -12.87 -4.72
C ASN A 269 16.35 -11.57 -5.45
N ILE A 270 15.05 -11.48 -5.84
CA ILE A 270 14.50 -10.32 -6.55
C ILE A 270 14.14 -9.20 -5.59
N TYR A 271 13.69 -9.55 -4.38
CA TYR A 271 13.20 -8.64 -3.35
C TYR A 271 13.41 -9.26 -1.98
N ALA A 272 14.10 -8.55 -1.10
CA ALA A 272 14.48 -9.01 0.23
C ALA A 272 14.32 -7.86 1.24
N PRO A 273 13.05 -7.51 1.60
CA PRO A 273 12.79 -6.36 2.44
C PRO A 273 13.18 -6.59 3.89
N SER A 274 13.82 -5.60 4.48
CA SER A 274 14.01 -5.49 5.92
C SER A 274 13.55 -4.11 6.39
N SER A 275 13.02 -4.01 7.61
CA SER A 275 12.65 -2.72 8.17
C SER A 275 12.80 -2.65 9.67
N PHE A 276 13.11 -1.44 10.16
CA PHE A 276 13.09 -1.07 11.55
C PHE A 276 12.24 0.17 11.73
N SER A 277 11.32 0.17 12.69
CA SER A 277 10.42 1.29 12.94
C SER A 277 10.29 1.58 14.41
N VAL A 278 10.18 2.86 14.76
CA VAL A 278 9.89 3.33 16.11
C VAL A 278 8.78 4.37 16.07
N GLY A 279 7.98 4.40 17.12
CA GLY A 279 6.88 5.35 17.25
C GLY A 279 6.60 5.74 18.68
N PHE A 280 6.14 6.96 18.86
CA PHE A 280 5.74 7.50 20.15
C PHE A 280 4.35 8.12 20.06
N ASN A 281 3.54 7.92 21.09
CA ASN A 281 2.22 8.49 21.19
C ASN A 281 1.98 9.06 22.59
N ILE A 282 1.58 10.33 22.64
CA ILE A 282 1.16 11.01 23.86
C ILE A 282 -0.35 11.14 23.81
N SER A 283 -1.04 10.42 24.68
CA SER A 283 -2.49 10.56 24.86
C SER A 283 -2.76 11.62 25.93
N LEU A 284 -3.57 12.60 25.57
CA LEU A 284 -3.97 13.72 26.43
C LEU A 284 -5.45 13.57 26.84
N LYS A 285 -5.94 14.52 27.65
CA LYS A 285 -7.37 14.63 27.95
C LYS A 285 -8.20 14.77 26.66
N ASN A 286 -9.48 14.46 26.74
CA ASN A 286 -10.45 14.57 25.63
C ASN A 286 -10.11 13.69 24.42
N ASN A 287 -9.48 12.53 24.66
CA ASN A 287 -9.12 11.55 23.61
C ASN A 287 -8.19 12.13 22.51
N LEU A 288 -7.47 13.21 22.82
CA LEU A 288 -6.49 13.80 21.93
C LEU A 288 -5.16 13.07 22.04
N ASN A 289 -4.59 12.69 20.91
CA ASN A 289 -3.31 12.00 20.82
C ASN A 289 -2.40 12.75 19.87
N ILE A 290 -1.13 12.87 20.24
CA ILE A 290 -0.05 13.43 19.44
C ILE A 290 0.95 12.31 19.22
N PHE A 291 1.37 12.09 17.98
CA PHE A 291 2.30 11.01 17.69
C PHE A 291 3.42 11.42 16.74
N SER A 292 4.48 10.64 16.77
CA SER A 292 5.59 10.67 15.82
C SER A 292 6.00 9.24 15.50
N GLU A 293 6.34 8.98 14.24
CA GLU A 293 6.85 7.70 13.76
C GLU A 293 8.06 7.90 12.86
N TYR A 294 8.98 6.94 12.91
CA TYR A 294 10.13 6.85 12.04
C TYR A 294 10.31 5.41 11.57
N GLN A 295 10.61 5.20 10.28
CA GLN A 295 10.92 3.90 9.71
C GLN A 295 12.12 3.99 8.79
N LEU A 296 13.00 3.03 8.95
CA LEU A 296 14.04 2.64 8.00
C LEU A 296 13.57 1.35 7.31
N TRP A 297 13.57 1.34 6.00
CA TRP A 297 13.30 0.17 5.19
C TRP A 297 14.41 0.00 4.16
N ASN A 298 14.86 -1.22 3.96
CA ASN A 298 15.87 -1.58 2.98
C ASN A 298 15.42 -2.79 2.16
N ASP A 299 15.84 -2.86 0.91
CA ASP A 299 15.78 -4.04 0.08
C ASP A 299 17.20 -4.57 -0.12
N GLU A 300 17.48 -5.75 0.42
CA GLU A 300 18.81 -6.39 0.36
C GLU A 300 18.98 -7.28 -0.89
N ALA A 301 17.99 -7.31 -1.78
CA ALA A 301 18.07 -8.08 -3.02
C ALA A 301 19.20 -7.56 -3.90
N ASN A 302 19.87 -8.47 -4.61
CA ASN A 302 21.02 -8.16 -5.46
C ASN A 302 20.82 -8.52 -6.94
N ASN A 303 19.64 -9.01 -7.31
CA ASN A 303 19.37 -9.42 -8.69
C ASN A 303 18.78 -8.28 -9.53
N ILE A 304 19.62 -7.68 -10.38
CA ILE A 304 19.29 -6.52 -11.22
C ILE A 304 18.48 -6.90 -12.47
N ASN A 305 18.52 -8.16 -12.90
CA ASN A 305 17.98 -8.61 -14.19
C ASN A 305 16.44 -8.50 -14.27
N TYR A 306 15.82 -8.00 -13.22
CA TYR A 306 14.37 -7.83 -13.08
C TYR A 306 13.90 -6.40 -13.04
N ALA A 307 14.80 -5.46 -13.21
CA ALA A 307 14.39 -4.08 -13.33
C ALA A 307 13.44 -3.96 -14.54
N SER A 308 12.35 -3.28 -14.32
CA SER A 308 11.40 -2.82 -15.30
C SER A 308 12.10 -1.94 -16.37
N ILE A 309 11.38 -1.10 -17.05
CA ILE A 309 11.85 -0.18 -18.08
C ILE A 309 13.07 0.65 -17.64
N TYR A 310 13.11 1.07 -16.38
CA TYR A 310 14.29 1.67 -15.79
C TYR A 310 15.07 0.62 -15.00
N LYS A 311 16.36 0.48 -15.36
CA LYS A 311 17.28 -0.47 -14.71
C LYS A 311 17.61 -0.13 -13.25
N ASP A 312 17.08 0.95 -12.71
CA ASP A 312 17.28 1.37 -11.33
C ASP A 312 16.11 0.93 -10.45
N GLN A 313 16.36 0.66 -9.20
CA GLN A 313 15.36 0.22 -8.24
C GLN A 313 15.53 0.92 -6.89
N VAL A 314 14.46 0.98 -6.11
CA VAL A 314 14.50 1.51 -4.75
C VAL A 314 15.27 0.52 -3.87
N GLY A 315 16.39 0.99 -3.31
CA GLY A 315 17.23 0.22 -2.39
C GLY A 315 16.90 0.47 -0.92
N SER A 316 16.49 1.69 -0.57
CA SER A 316 16.10 2.05 0.79
C SER A 316 14.97 3.08 0.81
N LYS A 317 14.28 3.15 1.95
CA LYS A 317 13.26 4.15 2.24
C LYS A 317 13.40 4.63 3.68
N ASN A 318 13.41 5.95 3.86
CA ASN A 318 13.30 6.61 5.16
C ASN A 318 11.93 7.28 5.24
N HIS A 319 11.16 6.97 6.27
CA HIS A 319 9.88 7.62 6.56
C HIS A 319 9.96 8.36 7.89
N ILE A 320 9.43 9.57 7.92
CA ILE A 320 9.15 10.32 9.15
C ILE A 320 7.74 10.89 9.08
N GLY A 321 6.96 10.66 10.13
CA GLY A 321 5.57 11.11 10.25
C GLY A 321 5.29 11.76 11.59
N PHE A 322 4.45 12.79 11.57
CA PHE A 322 3.92 13.46 12.76
C PHE A 322 2.42 13.69 12.58
N GLY A 323 1.65 13.52 13.63
CA GLY A 323 0.22 13.73 13.52
C GLY A 323 -0.50 13.90 14.84
N LEU A 324 -1.79 14.23 14.66
CA LEU A 324 -2.76 14.43 15.73
C LEU A 324 -3.99 13.56 15.47
N ILE A 325 -4.52 12.98 16.53
CA ILE A 325 -5.75 12.18 16.47
C ILE A 325 -6.63 12.57 17.64
N ARG A 326 -7.88 12.94 17.35
CA ARG A 326 -8.95 13.02 18.35
C ARG A 326 -9.88 11.83 18.13
N PHE A 327 -9.85 10.86 19.03
CA PHE A 327 -10.74 9.71 18.95
C PHE A 327 -12.16 10.08 19.34
N GLY A 328 -13.12 9.69 18.51
CA GLY A 328 -14.53 9.74 18.86
C GLY A 328 -14.88 8.71 19.91
N ASN A 329 -15.88 9.01 20.72
CA ASN A 329 -16.42 8.11 21.74
C ASN A 329 -17.67 7.41 21.19
N GLN A 330 -17.66 6.09 21.20
CA GLN A 330 -18.73 5.27 20.61
C GLN A 330 -20.06 5.37 21.36
N MET A 331 -20.02 5.56 22.68
CA MET A 331 -21.21 5.55 23.54
C MET A 331 -21.89 6.92 23.70
N GLU A 332 -21.34 7.94 23.06
CA GLU A 332 -21.92 9.29 23.15
C GLU A 332 -23.25 9.38 22.40
N ARG A 333 -24.16 10.19 22.97
CA ARG A 333 -25.48 10.45 22.39
C ARG A 333 -25.37 11.29 21.12
N ASP A 334 -24.50 12.29 21.15
CA ASP A 334 -24.32 13.22 20.05
C ASP A 334 -23.43 12.61 18.95
N TRP A 335 -23.90 12.66 17.73
CA TRP A 335 -23.20 12.06 16.59
C TRP A 335 -21.83 12.70 16.34
N GLN A 336 -21.65 13.99 16.68
CA GLN A 336 -20.39 14.72 16.52
C GLN A 336 -19.28 14.13 17.42
N ASP A 337 -19.64 13.65 18.61
CA ASP A 337 -18.68 13.05 19.54
C ASP A 337 -18.27 11.63 19.16
N ARG A 338 -19.00 11.01 18.21
CA ARG A 338 -18.64 9.71 17.63
C ARG A 338 -17.63 9.82 16.49
N ILE A 339 -17.29 11.03 16.05
CA ILE A 339 -16.35 11.25 14.96
C ILE A 339 -14.92 11.24 15.48
N THR A 340 -14.09 10.41 14.89
CA THR A 340 -12.64 10.44 15.04
C THR A 340 -12.05 11.33 13.96
N PHE A 341 -11.28 12.35 14.34
CA PHE A 341 -10.52 13.20 13.44
C PHE A 341 -9.05 12.84 13.49
N ARG A 342 -8.40 12.83 12.31
CA ARG A 342 -6.98 12.54 12.15
C ARG A 342 -6.36 13.57 11.23
N GLY A 343 -5.13 13.93 11.50
CA GLY A 343 -4.34 14.80 10.63
C GLY A 343 -2.87 14.52 10.84
N GLY A 344 -2.09 14.57 9.77
CA GLY A 344 -0.66 14.34 9.85
C GLY A 344 0.09 14.89 8.65
N ILE A 345 1.38 15.04 8.86
CA ILE A 345 2.37 15.37 7.83
C ILE A 345 3.43 14.29 7.81
N TYR A 346 3.94 13.99 6.63
CA TYR A 346 5.00 13.00 6.50
C TYR A 346 5.96 13.34 5.38
N LYS A 347 7.13 12.73 5.46
CA LYS A 347 8.15 12.77 4.44
C LYS A 347 8.70 11.37 4.24
N ASP A 348 8.75 10.94 2.97
CA ASP A 348 9.39 9.72 2.51
C ASP A 348 10.58 10.09 1.62
N ILE A 349 11.72 9.43 1.85
CA ILE A 349 12.91 9.53 1.00
C ILE A 349 13.23 8.12 0.53
N TYR A 350 13.10 7.89 -0.76
CA TYR A 350 13.45 6.62 -1.41
C TYR A 350 14.79 6.80 -2.11
N GLU A 351 15.77 5.97 -1.80
CA GLU A 351 17.09 6.00 -2.43
C GLU A 351 17.16 4.96 -3.54
N LEU A 352 17.53 5.40 -4.72
CA LEU A 352 17.74 4.55 -5.88
C LEU A 352 19.12 3.91 -5.80
N ARG A 353 19.18 2.60 -5.98
CA ARG A 353 20.34 1.75 -5.69
C ARG A 353 21.54 2.05 -6.57
N TYR A 354 21.32 2.31 -7.87
CA TYR A 354 22.39 2.41 -8.86
C TYR A 354 22.75 3.84 -9.22
N SER A 355 21.78 4.72 -9.36
CA SER A 355 22.03 6.13 -9.68
C SER A 355 22.44 6.98 -8.48
N GLY A 356 22.22 6.48 -7.26
CA GLY A 356 22.41 7.26 -6.03
C GLY A 356 21.46 8.46 -5.89
N LYS A 357 20.43 8.55 -6.76
CA LYS A 357 19.43 9.61 -6.69
C LYS A 357 18.35 9.26 -5.67
N SER A 358 17.72 10.30 -5.12
CA SER A 358 16.63 10.13 -4.16
C SER A 358 15.32 10.64 -4.73
N ILE A 359 14.25 9.84 -4.56
CA ILE A 359 12.87 10.27 -4.79
C ILE A 359 12.36 10.79 -3.45
N ILE A 360 12.01 12.06 -3.39
CA ILE A 360 11.50 12.71 -2.19
C ILE A 360 9.99 12.89 -2.34
N GLU A 361 9.24 12.35 -1.38
CA GLU A 361 7.79 12.53 -1.25
C GLU A 361 7.50 13.32 0.03
N ASN A 362 6.73 14.39 -0.08
CA ASN A 362 6.19 15.14 1.05
C ASN A 362 4.67 15.13 0.96
N GLY A 363 4.00 14.86 2.07
CA GLY A 363 2.55 14.77 2.08
C GLY A 363 1.89 15.31 3.35
N LEU A 364 0.66 15.74 3.15
CA LEU A 364 -0.32 16.07 4.18
C LEU A 364 -1.44 15.04 4.12
N SER A 365 -1.92 14.59 5.26
CA SER A 365 -3.05 13.67 5.37
C SER A 365 -4.11 14.21 6.31
N LEU A 366 -5.36 13.93 5.97
CA LEU A 366 -6.53 14.20 6.77
C LEU A 366 -7.42 12.96 6.78
N GLY A 367 -8.04 12.67 7.91
CA GLY A 367 -8.93 11.52 8.02
C GLY A 367 -10.04 11.77 9.01
N PHE A 368 -11.17 11.11 8.78
CA PHE A 368 -12.24 11.05 9.74
C PHE A 368 -12.87 9.67 9.74
N GLY A 369 -13.24 9.19 10.92
CA GLY A 369 -13.92 7.93 11.13
C GLY A 369 -15.21 8.16 11.87
N PHE A 370 -16.29 7.58 11.37
CA PHE A 370 -17.60 7.64 12.02
C PHE A 370 -17.93 6.27 12.64
N LYS A 371 -18.10 6.27 13.97
CA LYS A 371 -18.46 5.08 14.74
C LYS A 371 -19.96 4.92 14.80
N PHE A 372 -20.44 3.73 14.49
CA PHE A 372 -21.87 3.38 14.59
C PHE A 372 -22.04 1.99 15.20
N ALA A 373 -23.22 1.70 15.72
CA ALA A 373 -23.55 0.49 16.47
C ALA A 373 -22.71 0.29 17.77
N ALA A 374 -23.21 -0.55 18.66
CA ALA A 374 -22.61 -0.78 19.98
C ALA A 374 -21.28 -1.56 19.91
N THR A 375 -21.04 -2.28 18.84
CA THR A 375 -19.84 -3.14 18.64
C THR A 375 -18.64 -2.40 18.03
N GLY A 376 -18.70 -1.06 17.89
CA GLY A 376 -17.56 -0.27 17.40
C GLY A 376 -17.37 -0.31 15.88
N ASN A 377 -18.43 -0.62 15.15
CA ASN A 377 -18.40 -0.49 13.69
C ASN A 377 -18.01 0.92 13.29
N GLN A 378 -17.16 1.03 12.28
CA GLN A 378 -16.61 2.31 11.85
C GLN A 378 -16.48 2.38 10.34
N ILE A 379 -16.84 3.53 9.78
CA ILE A 379 -16.49 3.90 8.41
C ILE A 379 -15.43 4.97 8.50
N ASP A 380 -14.32 4.74 7.83
CA ASP A 380 -13.19 5.66 7.77
C ASP A 380 -13.05 6.25 6.37
N PHE A 381 -12.70 7.52 6.33
CA PHE A 381 -12.32 8.25 5.14
C PHE A 381 -10.95 8.86 5.36
N SER A 382 -10.12 8.84 4.35
CA SER A 382 -8.84 9.53 4.38
C SER A 382 -8.57 10.24 3.06
N PHE A 383 -7.89 11.35 3.16
CA PHE A 383 -7.40 12.14 2.06
C PHE A 383 -5.93 12.44 2.28
N ARG A 384 -5.09 12.09 1.30
CA ARG A 384 -3.67 12.42 1.26
C ARG A 384 -3.41 13.30 0.06
N ASN A 385 -2.63 14.35 0.25
CA ASN A 385 -2.18 15.23 -0.81
C ASN A 385 -0.70 15.49 -0.64
N GLY A 386 0.05 15.37 -1.72
CA GLY A 386 1.49 15.52 -1.64
C GLY A 386 2.15 15.67 -3.00
N SER A 387 3.46 15.66 -2.97
CA SER A 387 4.29 15.77 -4.16
C SER A 387 5.49 14.85 -4.08
N ARG A 388 5.86 14.31 -5.23
CA ARG A 388 7.07 13.52 -5.45
C ARG A 388 7.98 14.22 -6.43
N TYR A 389 9.27 14.16 -6.19
CA TYR A 389 10.26 14.69 -7.11
C TYR A 389 11.59 13.94 -6.98
N ILE A 390 12.36 13.97 -8.06
CA ILE A 390 13.74 13.51 -8.16
C ILE A 390 14.51 14.58 -8.91
N ASP A 391 15.75 14.79 -8.56
CA ASP A 391 16.61 15.78 -9.24
C ASP A 391 16.72 15.49 -10.74
N GLY A 392 16.43 16.50 -11.56
CA GLY A 392 16.43 16.42 -13.01
C GLY A 392 15.15 15.92 -13.68
N LEU A 393 14.13 15.51 -12.90
CA LEU A 393 12.80 15.15 -13.40
C LEU A 393 11.74 16.15 -12.95
N ASN A 394 10.59 16.12 -13.64
CA ASN A 394 9.47 16.95 -13.27
C ASN A 394 8.84 16.48 -11.95
N LYS A 395 8.34 17.43 -11.19
CA LYS A 395 7.56 17.18 -9.98
C LYS A 395 6.21 16.56 -10.34
N GLU A 396 5.84 15.51 -9.63
CA GLU A 396 4.54 14.86 -9.69
C GLU A 396 3.73 15.24 -8.45
N LEU A 397 2.51 15.70 -8.64
CA LEU A 397 1.55 15.89 -7.57
C LEU A 397 0.71 14.63 -7.45
N PHE A 398 0.42 14.19 -6.22
CA PHE A 398 -0.51 13.10 -6.01
C PHE A 398 -1.60 13.47 -5.01
N ARG A 399 -2.78 12.91 -5.23
CA ARG A 399 -3.91 12.94 -4.31
C ARG A 399 -4.42 11.52 -4.15
N GLU A 400 -4.62 11.10 -2.93
CA GLU A 400 -5.18 9.79 -2.63
C GLU A 400 -6.41 9.95 -1.75
N PHE A 401 -7.48 9.30 -2.14
CA PHE A 401 -8.68 9.17 -1.34
C PHE A 401 -8.90 7.70 -1.00
N THR A 402 -9.06 7.40 0.30
CA THR A 402 -9.29 6.03 0.75
C THR A 402 -10.56 5.96 1.56
N VAL A 403 -11.37 4.94 1.31
CA VAL A 403 -12.56 4.59 2.09
C VAL A 403 -12.33 3.22 2.72
N GLY A 404 -12.67 3.08 3.99
CA GLY A 404 -12.59 1.83 4.72
C GLY A 404 -13.84 1.59 5.55
N ILE A 405 -14.20 0.33 5.69
CA ILE A 405 -15.24 -0.11 6.60
C ILE A 405 -14.66 -1.16 7.53
N SER A 406 -14.98 -1.03 8.81
CA SER A 406 -14.62 -1.99 9.85
C SER A 406 -15.89 -2.40 10.58
N VAL A 407 -16.18 -3.70 10.56
CA VAL A 407 -17.35 -4.28 11.20
C VAL A 407 -16.86 -5.13 12.39
N GLY A 408 -17.32 -4.77 13.58
CA GLY A 408 -17.00 -5.46 14.81
C GLY A 408 -18.17 -6.32 15.29
N ASP A 409 -17.85 -7.49 15.81
CA ASP A 409 -18.82 -8.38 16.47
C ASP A 409 -18.19 -9.14 17.63
N VAL A 410 -19.03 -9.68 18.50
CA VAL A 410 -18.62 -10.44 19.69
C VAL A 410 -18.62 -11.93 19.37
N TRP A 411 -17.43 -12.49 19.08
CA TRP A 411 -17.33 -13.91 18.70
C TRP A 411 -16.97 -14.83 19.86
N PHE A 412 -16.23 -14.35 20.87
CA PHE A 412 -15.80 -15.16 22.00
C PHE A 412 -16.25 -14.52 23.31
N LEU A 413 -17.51 -14.73 23.67
CA LEU A 413 -18.01 -14.34 24.99
C LEU A 413 -17.44 -15.26 26.08
N ARG A 414 -16.74 -14.69 27.05
CA ARG A 414 -16.51 -15.35 28.31
C ARG A 414 -17.88 -15.57 28.96
N ARG A 415 -18.39 -16.80 29.01
CA ARG A 415 -19.52 -17.12 29.88
C ARG A 415 -19.10 -16.75 31.31
N ARG A 416 -19.63 -15.65 31.85
CA ARG A 416 -19.56 -15.39 33.28
C ARG A 416 -20.19 -16.60 33.95
N ALA A 417 -19.37 -17.41 34.63
CA ALA A 417 -19.91 -18.39 35.53
C ALA A 417 -20.82 -17.62 36.50
N LYS A 418 -22.12 -17.97 36.51
CA LYS A 418 -23.02 -17.49 37.54
C LYS A 418 -22.42 -17.98 38.86
N GLN A 419 -21.91 -17.07 39.69
CA GLN A 419 -21.74 -17.28 41.11
C GLN A 419 -23.08 -17.21 41.78
#